data_311c95f42cef82c207cc29584547cf00
#
_entry.id   311c95f42cef82c207cc29584547cf00
#
_cell.length_a   1.000
_cell.length_b   1.000
_cell.length_c   1.000
_cell.angle_alpha   90.00
_cell.angle_beta   90.00
_cell.angle_gamma   90.00
#
_symmetry.space_group_name_H-M   'P 1'
#
loop_
_entity.id
_entity.type
_entity.pdbx_description
1 polymer ?
#
loop_
_entity_poly.entity_id
_entity_poly.type
_entity_poly.pdbx_seq_one_letter_code
_entity_poly.pdbx_strand_id
1 'polypeptide(L)'
;MSNELISAVVQAGIVGAGGAGFPTHVKLNAKADTVIINGAECEPLLRVDQQLMALKAEKMLTALDWIVEHVGAQRGVVALKSHYHNAVDALNAALPNHPKLAVHEMGAFYPAGDEQVIVCEVTGRVVPEGGIPIQVGVVVTNVETVLNLYDAVTAQTPVTQKYVTLTGAVHTPKTVLVPLGITVREALELAGGPTVDKYSIINGGPMMGRLVSPDSYITKTTKGLIVLPEGHSLLNSLNKPLDRIMRDAAIACMQCSLCIEVCPRANLGHRLAPHKLMRMAAYGSLCDEKDTPMNAYLCCGCRLCEYACVMNLQPWKLNGNLKGILGKNGIRNNLKNAPEAPHPFRELKRYPVHKLIHQLDLDVYDVPAPLDETPYVAKKVTLPLRQHVGAPAQPCVELGDTVEEGALVACIPEKALSANIHASISGTVTEVTGDYIVIQA
;
A
#
# COMPACT_ATOMS: atom_id res chain seq x y z
N MET A 1 14.94 22.78 12.68
CA MET A 1 13.78 21.87 12.39
C MET A 1 13.85 21.21 10.99
N SER A 2 14.10 21.90 9.88
CA SER A 2 14.02 21.23 8.55
C SER A 2 15.04 20.10 8.33
N ASN A 3 16.32 20.29 8.68
CA ASN A 3 17.35 19.25 8.55
C ASN A 3 17.23 18.15 9.61
N GLU A 4 16.73 18.48 10.78
CA GLU A 4 16.52 17.54 11.91
C GLU A 4 15.40 16.54 11.62
N LEU A 5 14.27 16.99 10.99
CA LEU A 5 13.17 16.12 10.60
C LEU A 5 13.64 15.04 9.61
N ILE A 6 14.34 15.44 8.54
CA ILE A 6 14.85 14.47 7.54
C ILE A 6 15.88 13.54 8.16
N SER A 7 16.76 14.06 9.04
CA SER A 7 17.73 13.23 9.76
C SER A 7 17.04 12.17 10.61
N ALA A 8 16.01 12.55 11.40
CA ALA A 8 15.23 11.60 12.19
C ALA A 8 14.55 10.54 11.32
N VAL A 9 13.94 10.94 10.18
CA VAL A 9 13.30 10.01 9.23
C VAL A 9 14.30 9.01 8.65
N VAL A 10 15.51 9.46 8.28
CA VAL A 10 16.57 8.59 7.76
C VAL A 10 17.07 7.65 8.85
N GLN A 11 17.39 8.18 10.03
CA GLN A 11 17.90 7.42 11.16
C GLN A 11 16.90 6.34 11.60
N ALA A 12 15.61 6.67 11.69
CA ALA A 12 14.58 5.72 12.07
C ALA A 12 14.21 4.71 10.95
N GLY A 13 14.74 4.86 9.74
CA GLY A 13 14.47 3.96 8.63
C GLY A 13 13.01 3.95 8.15
N ILE A 14 12.37 5.12 8.14
CA ILE A 14 10.95 5.23 7.80
C ILE A 14 10.72 5.09 6.31
N VAL A 15 9.82 4.19 5.96
CA VAL A 15 9.31 3.98 4.59
C VAL A 15 7.80 4.09 4.57
N GLY A 16 7.22 4.23 3.38
CA GLY A 16 5.76 4.24 3.21
C GLY A 16 5.11 2.95 3.71
N ALA A 17 4.40 3.01 4.84
CA ALA A 17 3.78 1.87 5.50
C ALA A 17 2.48 1.36 4.83
N GLY A 18 1.98 2.08 3.81
CA GLY A 18 0.75 1.74 3.07
C GLY A 18 0.91 0.66 1.99
N GLY A 19 2.05 -0.05 1.93
CA GLY A 19 2.30 -1.18 1.02
C GLY A 19 3.38 -0.93 -0.04
N ALA A 20 3.55 0.28 -0.56
CA ALA A 20 4.53 0.58 -1.61
C ALA A 20 5.99 0.62 -1.10
N GLY A 21 6.21 0.98 0.17
CA GLY A 21 7.54 1.00 0.77
C GLY A 21 8.49 2.05 0.20
N PHE A 22 8.00 3.19 -0.27
CA PHE A 22 8.87 4.24 -0.78
C PHE A 22 9.59 4.96 0.38
N PRO A 23 10.92 5.17 0.33
CA PRO A 23 11.67 5.85 1.39
C PRO A 23 11.15 7.26 1.67
N THR A 24 10.71 7.50 2.92
CA THR A 24 9.97 8.71 3.30
C THR A 24 10.83 9.97 3.22
N HIS A 25 12.13 9.88 3.55
CA HIS A 25 13.06 11.00 3.47
C HIS A 25 13.19 11.56 2.03
N VAL A 26 13.09 10.70 1.01
CA VAL A 26 13.11 11.13 -0.39
C VAL A 26 11.80 11.81 -0.76
N LYS A 27 10.66 11.27 -0.30
CA LYS A 27 9.33 11.85 -0.54
C LYS A 27 9.21 13.24 0.09
N LEU A 28 9.75 13.44 1.28
CA LEU A 28 9.69 14.71 2.01
C LEU A 28 10.73 15.73 1.54
N ASN A 29 11.76 15.33 0.81
CA ASN A 29 12.73 16.24 0.20
C ASN A 29 12.16 16.89 -1.08
N ALA A 30 11.00 17.52 -0.94
CA ALA A 30 10.27 18.16 -2.02
C ALA A 30 9.55 19.41 -1.49
N LYS A 31 9.22 20.35 -2.38
CA LYS A 31 8.34 21.47 -2.06
C LYS A 31 6.94 21.18 -2.56
N ALA A 32 5.94 21.40 -1.72
CA ALA A 32 4.53 21.18 -2.02
C ALA A 32 3.68 22.32 -1.47
N ASP A 33 2.50 22.51 -2.03
CA ASP A 33 1.51 23.45 -1.46
C ASP A 33 0.49 22.75 -0.54
N THR A 34 0.35 21.43 -0.68
CA THR A 34 -0.60 20.62 0.08
C THR A 34 0.04 19.29 0.49
N VAL A 35 -0.13 18.90 1.75
CA VAL A 35 0.21 17.56 2.26
C VAL A 35 -1.08 16.80 2.53
N ILE A 36 -1.17 15.55 2.07
CA ILE A 36 -2.34 14.69 2.30
C ILE A 36 -1.91 13.46 3.09
N ILE A 37 -2.54 13.22 4.25
CA ILE A 37 -2.51 11.89 4.88
C ILE A 37 -3.61 11.05 4.24
N ASN A 38 -3.19 9.95 3.64
CA ASN A 38 -4.08 8.94 3.07
C ASN A 38 -4.58 8.01 4.18
N GLY A 39 -5.76 8.29 4.72
CA GLY A 39 -6.50 7.50 5.69
C GLY A 39 -7.66 6.69 5.07
N ALA A 40 -7.72 6.60 3.74
CA ALA A 40 -8.82 5.92 3.05
C ALA A 40 -8.89 4.41 3.32
N GLU A 41 -7.75 3.76 3.64
CA GLU A 41 -7.63 2.30 3.85
C GLU A 41 -8.57 1.51 2.94
N CYS A 42 -8.36 1.66 1.61
CA CYS A 42 -9.37 1.24 0.63
C CYS A 42 -9.42 -0.28 0.40
N GLU A 43 -8.40 -1.03 0.78
CA GLU A 43 -8.41 -2.49 0.70
C GLU A 43 -9.44 -3.07 1.66
N PRO A 44 -10.40 -3.88 1.19
CA PRO A 44 -11.35 -4.55 2.07
C PRO A 44 -10.67 -5.35 3.18
N LEU A 45 -11.35 -5.53 4.30
CA LEU A 45 -10.94 -6.28 5.49
C LEU A 45 -9.79 -5.70 6.31
N LEU A 46 -9.00 -4.73 5.78
CA LEU A 46 -7.95 -4.08 6.57
C LEU A 46 -8.53 -3.04 7.54
N ARG A 47 -7.94 -2.93 8.74
CA ARG A 47 -8.46 -2.12 9.84
C ARG A 47 -7.41 -1.27 10.56
N VAL A 48 -6.17 -1.24 10.06
CA VAL A 48 -5.04 -0.55 10.71
C VAL A 48 -5.23 0.96 10.74
N ASP A 49 -5.38 1.60 9.57
CA ASP A 49 -5.36 3.07 9.49
C ASP A 49 -6.55 3.71 10.21
N GLN A 50 -7.75 3.14 10.07
CA GLN A 50 -8.95 3.66 10.73
C GLN A 50 -8.85 3.61 12.26
N GLN A 51 -8.24 2.55 12.83
CA GLN A 51 -8.04 2.43 14.27
C GLN A 51 -6.94 3.36 14.77
N LEU A 52 -5.82 3.47 14.03
CA LEU A 52 -4.74 4.38 14.37
C LEU A 52 -5.18 5.85 14.33
N MET A 53 -5.99 6.25 13.35
CA MET A 53 -6.55 7.60 13.28
C MET A 53 -7.46 7.90 14.47
N ALA A 54 -8.27 6.93 14.90
CA ALA A 54 -9.15 7.09 16.07
C ALA A 54 -8.37 7.20 17.38
N LEU A 55 -7.31 6.40 17.56
CA LEU A 55 -6.59 6.29 18.84
C LEU A 55 -5.44 7.29 18.97
N LYS A 56 -4.85 7.73 17.85
CA LYS A 56 -3.59 8.51 17.83
C LYS A 56 -3.74 9.82 17.03
N ALA A 57 -4.95 10.40 16.99
CA ALA A 57 -5.28 11.59 16.21
C ALA A 57 -4.34 12.77 16.48
N GLU A 58 -4.11 13.15 17.75
CA GLU A 58 -3.27 14.28 18.14
C GLU A 58 -1.81 14.10 17.70
N LYS A 59 -1.23 12.90 17.91
CA LYS A 59 0.13 12.60 17.45
C LYS A 59 0.26 12.73 15.94
N MET A 60 -0.75 12.25 15.21
CA MET A 60 -0.78 12.29 13.77
C MET A 60 -0.89 13.72 13.22
N LEU A 61 -1.77 14.55 13.82
CA LEU A 61 -1.93 15.94 13.41
C LEU A 61 -0.68 16.77 13.76
N THR A 62 -0.07 16.56 14.93
CA THR A 62 1.21 17.19 15.29
C THR A 62 2.31 16.88 14.27
N ALA A 63 2.45 15.62 13.89
CA ALA A 63 3.44 15.23 12.88
C ALA A 63 3.10 15.77 11.47
N LEU A 64 1.81 15.89 11.14
CA LEU A 64 1.39 16.53 9.90
C LEU A 64 1.76 18.01 9.84
N ASP A 65 1.62 18.75 10.95
CA ASP A 65 2.08 20.14 11.04
C ASP A 65 3.59 20.26 10.75
N TRP A 66 4.40 19.37 11.33
CA TRP A 66 5.85 19.36 11.04
C TRP A 66 6.16 19.09 9.57
N ILE A 67 5.42 18.16 8.94
CA ILE A 67 5.58 17.87 7.50
C ILE A 67 5.17 19.09 6.67
N VAL A 68 4.03 19.72 6.99
CA VAL A 68 3.53 20.95 6.31
C VAL A 68 4.55 22.05 6.38
N GLU A 69 5.13 22.31 7.55
CA GLU A 69 6.18 23.31 7.73
C GLU A 69 7.45 22.96 6.96
N HIS A 70 7.87 21.69 7.02
CA HIS A 70 9.09 21.21 6.38
C HIS A 70 9.06 21.35 4.84
N VAL A 71 7.97 20.92 4.20
CA VAL A 71 7.83 20.99 2.73
C VAL A 71 7.38 22.38 2.24
N GLY A 72 7.13 23.32 3.16
CA GLY A 72 6.65 24.66 2.87
C GLY A 72 5.21 24.72 2.38
N ALA A 73 4.38 23.77 2.78
CA ALA A 73 2.99 23.69 2.34
C ALA A 73 2.11 24.72 3.07
N GLN A 74 1.03 25.12 2.39
CA GLN A 74 0.03 26.03 2.93
C GLN A 74 -0.97 25.34 3.84
N ARG A 75 -1.22 24.02 3.60
CA ARG A 75 -2.19 23.22 4.33
C ARG A 75 -1.83 21.73 4.37
N GLY A 76 -2.29 21.07 5.43
CA GLY A 76 -2.33 19.62 5.56
C GLY A 76 -3.78 19.11 5.58
N VAL A 77 -4.04 17.95 4.98
CA VAL A 77 -5.37 17.36 4.93
C VAL A 77 -5.30 15.89 5.30
N VAL A 78 -6.12 15.45 6.26
CA VAL A 78 -6.35 14.02 6.51
C VAL A 78 -7.57 13.59 5.69
N ALA A 79 -7.36 12.75 4.69
CA ALA A 79 -8.43 12.27 3.83
C ALA A 79 -8.80 10.84 4.21
N LEU A 80 -10.04 10.63 4.66
CA LEU A 80 -10.54 9.35 5.14
C LEU A 80 -11.99 9.11 4.72
N LYS A 81 -12.49 7.88 4.90
CA LYS A 81 -13.86 7.56 4.59
C LYS A 81 -14.81 8.06 5.68
N SER A 82 -15.93 8.68 5.30
CA SER A 82 -16.93 9.27 6.22
C SER A 82 -17.51 8.29 7.23
N HIS A 83 -17.57 6.98 6.91
CA HIS A 83 -18.07 5.95 7.83
C HIS A 83 -17.06 5.47 8.88
N TYR A 84 -15.85 6.02 8.92
CA TYR A 84 -14.90 5.80 10.01
C TYR A 84 -15.21 6.75 11.18
N HIS A 85 -16.42 6.66 11.74
CA HIS A 85 -16.96 7.63 12.70
C HIS A 85 -16.01 7.94 13.85
N ASN A 86 -15.46 6.91 14.50
CA ASN A 86 -14.50 7.10 15.61
C ASN A 86 -13.27 7.91 15.19
N ALA A 87 -12.77 7.70 13.98
CA ALA A 87 -11.61 8.45 13.46
C ALA A 87 -11.99 9.89 13.10
N VAL A 88 -13.15 10.09 12.46
CA VAL A 88 -13.69 11.42 12.13
C VAL A 88 -13.88 12.24 13.40
N ASP A 89 -14.51 11.67 14.43
CA ASP A 89 -14.75 12.34 15.71
C ASP A 89 -13.45 12.70 16.42
N ALA A 90 -12.49 11.76 16.51
CA ALA A 90 -11.19 12.00 17.16
C ALA A 90 -10.38 13.08 16.44
N LEU A 91 -10.36 13.06 15.11
CA LEU A 91 -9.66 14.07 14.32
C LEU A 91 -10.30 15.45 14.47
N ASN A 92 -11.63 15.55 14.38
CA ASN A 92 -12.34 16.81 14.52
C ASN A 92 -12.19 17.41 15.93
N ALA A 93 -12.10 16.56 16.96
CA ALA A 93 -11.84 17.02 18.34
C ALA A 93 -10.43 17.61 18.50
N ALA A 94 -9.42 17.09 17.80
CA ALA A 94 -8.03 17.54 17.86
C ALA A 94 -7.74 18.76 16.95
N LEU A 95 -8.44 18.90 15.81
CA LEU A 95 -8.21 19.95 14.80
C LEU A 95 -8.14 21.38 15.31
N PRO A 96 -8.89 21.83 16.36
CA PRO A 96 -8.79 23.21 16.85
C PRO A 96 -7.38 23.66 17.21
N ASN A 97 -6.49 22.73 17.56
CA ASN A 97 -5.10 23.01 17.89
C ASN A 97 -4.18 23.15 16.65
N HIS A 98 -4.71 22.83 15.45
CA HIS A 98 -3.95 22.70 14.22
C HIS A 98 -4.55 23.54 13.06
N PRO A 99 -4.39 24.89 13.08
CA PRO A 99 -5.12 25.80 12.21
C PRO A 99 -4.82 25.67 10.70
N LYS A 100 -3.72 25.02 10.32
CA LYS A 100 -3.36 24.72 8.92
C LYS A 100 -3.88 23.38 8.43
N LEU A 101 -4.50 22.60 9.30
CA LEU A 101 -4.94 21.26 9.00
C LEU A 101 -6.46 21.19 8.77
N ALA A 102 -6.88 20.19 8.00
CA ALA A 102 -8.29 19.93 7.74
C ALA A 102 -8.55 18.42 7.59
N VAL A 103 -9.78 18.03 7.83
CA VAL A 103 -10.29 16.69 7.52
C VAL A 103 -11.08 16.77 6.21
N HIS A 104 -10.88 15.79 5.34
CA HIS A 104 -11.63 15.62 4.09
C HIS A 104 -12.30 14.24 4.08
N GLU A 105 -13.61 14.24 4.26
CA GLU A 105 -14.41 13.03 4.26
C GLU A 105 -14.75 12.58 2.84
N MET A 106 -14.46 11.32 2.53
CA MET A 106 -14.72 10.70 1.23
C MET A 106 -15.80 9.62 1.35
N GLY A 107 -16.49 9.34 0.25
CA GLY A 107 -17.42 8.22 0.16
C GLY A 107 -16.73 6.84 0.27
N ALA A 108 -17.54 5.80 0.55
CA ALA A 108 -17.10 4.41 0.67
C ALA A 108 -16.94 3.74 -0.70
N PHE A 109 -15.94 4.13 -1.47
CA PHE A 109 -15.64 3.55 -2.79
C PHE A 109 -14.20 3.02 -2.88
N TYR A 110 -13.95 2.15 -3.84
CA TYR A 110 -12.64 1.60 -4.16
C TYR A 110 -12.21 2.07 -5.57
N PRO A 111 -10.95 2.46 -5.78
CA PRO A 111 -9.84 2.62 -4.86
C PRO A 111 -9.67 4.08 -4.37
N ALA A 112 -10.41 4.49 -3.35
CA ALA A 112 -10.33 5.86 -2.79
C ALA A 112 -8.90 6.25 -2.34
N GLY A 113 -8.11 5.28 -1.88
CA GLY A 113 -6.73 5.47 -1.40
C GLY A 113 -5.65 5.37 -2.48
N ASP A 114 -5.99 5.25 -3.77
CA ASP A 114 -5.00 5.43 -4.83
C ASP A 114 -4.46 6.87 -4.80
N GLU A 115 -3.13 7.05 -4.83
CA GLU A 115 -2.50 8.37 -4.66
C GLU A 115 -3.03 9.42 -5.66
N GLN A 116 -3.30 9.05 -6.91
CA GLN A 116 -3.81 10.01 -7.90
C GLN A 116 -5.29 10.28 -7.74
N VAL A 117 -6.06 9.28 -7.27
CA VAL A 117 -7.47 9.45 -6.94
C VAL A 117 -7.62 10.39 -5.75
N ILE A 118 -6.89 10.17 -4.66
CA ILE A 118 -6.99 10.98 -3.44
C ILE A 118 -6.53 12.43 -3.67
N VAL A 119 -5.51 12.65 -4.52
CA VAL A 119 -5.11 13.99 -4.94
C VAL A 119 -6.26 14.71 -5.63
N CYS A 120 -6.94 14.04 -6.56
CA CYS A 120 -8.07 14.62 -7.27
C CYS A 120 -9.28 14.85 -6.34
N GLU A 121 -9.56 13.94 -5.39
CA GLU A 121 -10.64 14.11 -4.40
C GLU A 121 -10.43 15.35 -3.54
N VAL A 122 -9.22 15.54 -3.01
CA VAL A 122 -8.89 16.60 -2.04
C VAL A 122 -8.64 17.95 -2.70
N THR A 123 -8.05 17.96 -3.90
CA THR A 123 -7.56 19.20 -4.53
C THR A 123 -8.24 19.58 -5.84
N GLY A 124 -8.99 18.65 -6.44
CA GLY A 124 -9.52 18.79 -7.80
C GLY A 124 -8.47 18.65 -8.91
N ARG A 125 -7.17 18.56 -8.57
CA ARG A 125 -6.08 18.49 -9.55
C ARG A 125 -5.92 17.07 -10.07
N VAL A 126 -5.60 16.95 -11.36
CA VAL A 126 -5.31 15.66 -11.99
C VAL A 126 -3.80 15.50 -12.17
N VAL A 127 -3.25 14.44 -11.60
CA VAL A 127 -1.84 14.09 -11.83
C VAL A 127 -1.66 13.67 -13.29
N PRO A 128 -0.64 14.16 -14.03
CA PRO A 128 -0.40 13.77 -15.41
C PRO A 128 -0.19 12.27 -15.61
N GLU A 129 -0.42 11.77 -16.82
CA GLU A 129 -0.15 10.38 -17.19
C GLU A 129 1.30 9.97 -16.88
N GLY A 130 1.46 8.87 -16.13
CA GLY A 130 2.78 8.41 -15.69
C GLY A 130 3.47 9.33 -14.68
N GLY A 131 2.80 10.38 -14.23
CA GLY A 131 3.30 11.32 -13.24
C GLY A 131 3.11 10.88 -11.79
N ILE A 132 3.58 11.72 -10.88
CA ILE A 132 3.49 11.56 -9.43
C ILE A 132 2.88 12.80 -8.78
N PRO A 133 2.27 12.70 -7.58
CA PRO A 133 1.54 13.80 -6.91
C PRO A 133 2.32 15.11 -6.80
N ILE A 134 3.63 15.06 -6.60
CA ILE A 134 4.45 16.28 -6.46
C ILE A 134 4.44 17.18 -7.71
N GLN A 135 4.16 16.62 -8.89
CA GLN A 135 4.07 17.41 -10.13
C GLN A 135 2.87 18.36 -10.15
N VAL A 136 1.91 18.11 -9.27
CA VAL A 136 0.75 19.00 -9.05
C VAL A 136 0.79 19.65 -7.67
N GLY A 137 1.98 19.74 -7.05
CA GLY A 137 2.20 20.43 -5.79
C GLY A 137 1.72 19.69 -4.54
N VAL A 138 1.52 18.37 -4.61
CA VAL A 138 0.96 17.58 -3.52
C VAL A 138 1.94 16.49 -3.04
N VAL A 139 2.09 16.36 -1.72
CA VAL A 139 2.73 15.21 -1.08
C VAL A 139 1.66 14.34 -0.43
N VAL A 140 1.64 13.05 -0.74
CA VAL A 140 0.72 12.08 -0.12
C VAL A 140 1.52 11.14 0.78
N THR A 141 1.09 10.94 2.02
CA THR A 141 1.70 10.01 2.98
C THR A 141 0.63 9.12 3.62
N ASN A 142 1.03 8.03 4.28
CA ASN A 142 0.11 7.11 4.96
C ASN A 142 0.05 7.41 6.46
N VAL A 143 -1.04 7.03 7.13
CA VAL A 143 -1.30 7.20 8.56
C VAL A 143 -0.15 6.68 9.43
N GLU A 144 0.19 5.40 9.30
CA GLU A 144 1.24 4.76 10.10
C GLU A 144 2.62 5.35 9.81
N THR A 145 2.90 5.77 8.57
CA THR A 145 4.15 6.47 8.22
C THR A 145 4.31 7.77 9.00
N VAL A 146 3.23 8.52 9.16
CA VAL A 146 3.24 9.79 9.91
C VAL A 146 3.39 9.55 11.41
N LEU A 147 2.78 8.50 11.95
CA LEU A 147 2.97 8.11 13.35
C LEU A 147 4.42 7.66 13.63
N ASN A 148 5.01 6.87 12.74
CA ASN A 148 6.43 6.51 12.83
C ASN A 148 7.34 7.75 12.79
N LEU A 149 6.97 8.77 12.00
CA LEU A 149 7.71 10.05 11.99
C LEU A 149 7.56 10.79 13.32
N TYR A 150 6.35 10.81 13.90
CA TYR A 150 6.14 11.38 15.22
C TYR A 150 7.06 10.75 16.27
N ASP A 151 7.07 9.42 16.34
CA ASP A 151 7.86 8.66 17.33
C ASP A 151 9.38 8.83 17.08
N ALA A 152 9.82 8.91 15.82
CA ALA A 152 11.21 9.19 15.47
C ALA A 152 11.69 10.57 15.90
N VAL A 153 10.84 11.60 15.80
CA VAL A 153 11.20 12.98 16.18
C VAL A 153 11.14 13.18 17.68
N THR A 154 10.14 12.61 18.37
CA THR A 154 9.93 12.84 19.81
C THR A 154 10.75 11.95 20.71
N ALA A 155 10.92 10.68 20.31
CA ALA A 155 11.55 9.65 21.13
C ALA A 155 12.76 8.97 20.47
N GLN A 156 13.15 9.43 19.27
CA GLN A 156 14.21 8.81 18.45
C GLN A 156 14.00 7.31 18.21
N THR A 157 12.74 6.87 18.21
CA THR A 157 12.36 5.46 18.06
C THR A 157 12.46 5.04 16.59
N PRO A 158 13.31 4.06 16.25
CA PRO A 158 13.36 3.51 14.88
C PRO A 158 12.17 2.60 14.59
N VAL A 159 11.94 2.31 13.31
CA VAL A 159 10.87 1.40 12.89
C VAL A 159 11.31 -0.05 13.12
N THR A 160 10.90 -0.61 14.25
CA THR A 160 11.16 -1.99 14.68
C THR A 160 9.91 -2.85 14.71
N GLN A 161 8.72 -2.22 14.70
CA GLN A 161 7.43 -2.90 14.81
C GLN A 161 6.50 -2.51 13.68
N LYS A 162 5.42 -3.30 13.50
CA LYS A 162 4.43 -3.11 12.45
C LYS A 162 3.02 -3.43 12.92
N TYR A 163 2.07 -2.56 12.59
CA TYR A 163 0.65 -2.86 12.75
C TYR A 163 0.16 -3.75 11.60
N VAL A 164 -0.47 -4.87 11.94
CA VAL A 164 -0.93 -5.86 10.96
C VAL A 164 -2.34 -6.33 11.30
N THR A 165 -3.28 -6.21 10.38
CA THR A 165 -4.61 -6.82 10.51
C THR A 165 -4.52 -8.31 10.19
N LEU A 166 -4.95 -9.17 11.10
CA LEU A 166 -5.06 -10.62 10.96
C LEU A 166 -6.54 -10.98 10.80
N THR A 167 -6.93 -11.52 9.65
CA THR A 167 -8.35 -11.73 9.32
C THR A 167 -8.55 -12.86 8.31
N GLY A 168 -9.79 -13.06 7.88
CA GLY A 168 -10.16 -14.22 7.07
C GLY A 168 -10.53 -15.41 7.94
N ALA A 169 -10.19 -16.62 7.51
CA ALA A 169 -10.45 -17.88 8.21
C ALA A 169 -9.47 -18.06 9.39
N VAL A 170 -9.51 -17.18 10.38
CA VAL A 170 -8.76 -17.26 11.65
C VAL A 170 -9.72 -17.28 12.83
N HIS A 171 -9.29 -17.82 13.99
CA HIS A 171 -10.19 -17.97 15.15
C HIS A 171 -10.65 -16.62 15.73
N THR A 172 -9.72 -15.65 15.84
CA THR A 172 -10.00 -14.35 16.48
C THR A 172 -9.42 -13.24 15.63
N PRO A 173 -10.15 -12.74 14.62
CA PRO A 173 -9.70 -11.61 13.82
C PRO A 173 -9.34 -10.41 14.69
N LYS A 174 -8.14 -9.84 14.51
CA LYS A 174 -7.64 -8.69 15.25
C LYS A 174 -6.56 -7.93 14.48
N THR A 175 -6.29 -6.71 14.89
CA THR A 175 -5.12 -5.95 14.46
C THR A 175 -4.08 -6.00 15.59
N VAL A 176 -2.82 -6.31 15.27
CA VAL A 176 -1.75 -6.48 16.25
C VAL A 176 -0.56 -5.59 15.95
N LEU A 177 0.21 -5.24 16.98
CA LEU A 177 1.53 -4.62 16.85
C LEU A 177 2.59 -5.68 17.09
N VAL A 178 3.42 -5.96 16.09
CA VAL A 178 4.40 -7.06 16.16
C VAL A 178 5.79 -6.63 15.69
N PRO A 179 6.88 -7.24 16.20
CA PRO A 179 8.22 -7.00 15.72
C PRO A 179 8.38 -7.33 14.24
N LEU A 180 9.18 -6.54 13.52
CA LEU A 180 9.59 -6.88 12.17
C LEU A 180 10.41 -8.15 12.17
N GLY A 181 10.24 -8.98 11.13
CA GLY A 181 11.02 -10.20 10.95
C GLY A 181 10.48 -11.46 11.62
N ILE A 182 9.37 -11.38 12.38
CA ILE A 182 8.66 -12.60 12.78
C ILE A 182 8.04 -13.27 11.56
N THR A 183 7.77 -14.55 11.62
CA THR A 183 7.12 -15.27 10.54
C THR A 183 5.63 -14.93 10.44
N VAL A 184 5.06 -15.09 9.26
CA VAL A 184 3.61 -14.97 9.03
C VAL A 184 2.86 -15.98 9.90
N ARG A 185 3.41 -17.19 10.10
CA ARG A 185 2.87 -18.22 10.98
C ARG A 185 2.75 -17.72 12.42
N GLU A 186 3.84 -17.21 13.00
CA GLU A 186 3.83 -16.65 14.36
C GLU A 186 2.81 -15.52 14.51
N ALA A 187 2.72 -14.63 13.52
CA ALA A 187 1.72 -13.58 13.53
C ALA A 187 0.28 -14.14 13.53
N LEU A 188 -0.03 -15.14 12.71
CA LEU A 188 -1.36 -15.76 12.67
C LEU A 188 -1.72 -16.50 13.96
N GLU A 189 -0.73 -17.05 14.69
CA GLU A 189 -0.96 -17.69 15.99
C GLU A 189 -1.52 -16.70 17.02
N LEU A 190 -1.21 -15.41 16.93
CA LEU A 190 -1.80 -14.35 17.76
C LEU A 190 -3.33 -14.22 17.55
N ALA A 191 -3.81 -14.58 16.39
CA ALA A 191 -5.23 -14.63 16.06
C ALA A 191 -5.84 -16.04 16.32
N GLY A 192 -5.16 -16.91 17.06
CA GLY A 192 -5.58 -18.29 17.34
C GLY A 192 -5.33 -19.26 16.19
N GLY A 193 -4.61 -18.85 15.15
CA GLY A 193 -4.31 -19.65 13.97
C GLY A 193 -5.48 -19.76 12.97
N PRO A 194 -5.25 -20.45 11.84
CA PRO A 194 -6.28 -20.73 10.83
C PRO A 194 -7.39 -21.66 11.36
N THR A 195 -8.64 -21.43 10.93
CA THR A 195 -9.79 -22.28 11.23
C THR A 195 -9.99 -23.44 10.26
N VAL A 196 -9.13 -23.54 9.25
CA VAL A 196 -9.22 -24.52 8.16
C VAL A 196 -7.85 -25.17 7.92
N ASP A 197 -7.84 -26.45 7.56
CA ASP A 197 -6.61 -27.22 7.38
C ASP A 197 -5.84 -26.84 6.10
N LYS A 198 -6.58 -26.56 5.02
CA LYS A 198 -6.02 -26.17 3.73
C LYS A 198 -6.38 -24.72 3.40
N TYR A 199 -5.36 -23.89 3.33
CA TYR A 199 -5.55 -22.46 3.15
C TYR A 199 -4.40 -21.84 2.35
N SER A 200 -4.65 -20.61 1.90
CA SER A 200 -3.61 -19.70 1.38
C SER A 200 -3.68 -18.38 2.13
N ILE A 201 -2.56 -17.68 2.19
CA ILE A 201 -2.41 -16.43 2.91
C ILE A 201 -2.13 -15.31 1.90
N ILE A 202 -2.92 -14.23 1.98
CA ILE A 202 -2.68 -13.00 1.24
C ILE A 202 -2.00 -12.01 2.19
N ASN A 203 -0.81 -11.53 1.83
CA ASN A 203 -0.15 -10.40 2.48
C ASN A 203 -0.60 -9.10 1.80
N GLY A 204 -1.24 -8.23 2.55
CA GLY A 204 -1.93 -7.04 2.08
C GLY A 204 -3.45 -7.25 2.00
N GLY A 205 -4.12 -6.42 1.20
CA GLY A 205 -5.57 -6.54 0.99
C GLY A 205 -5.94 -7.52 -0.11
N PRO A 206 -7.24 -7.84 -0.26
CA PRO A 206 -7.71 -8.85 -1.23
C PRO A 206 -7.55 -8.39 -2.69
N MET A 207 -7.46 -7.09 -2.93
CA MET A 207 -7.37 -6.54 -4.30
C MET A 207 -5.94 -6.42 -4.79
N MET A 208 -5.01 -5.93 -3.97
CA MET A 208 -3.62 -5.67 -4.38
C MET A 208 -2.59 -6.52 -3.65
N GLY A 209 -3.00 -7.32 -2.66
CA GLY A 209 -2.13 -8.22 -1.92
C GLY A 209 -1.56 -9.36 -2.76
N ARG A 210 -0.59 -10.06 -2.18
CA ARG A 210 0.12 -11.19 -2.82
C ARG A 210 0.05 -12.42 -1.95
N LEU A 211 0.01 -13.59 -2.57
CA LEU A 211 0.11 -14.86 -1.86
C LEU A 211 1.51 -15.01 -1.25
N VAL A 212 1.55 -15.45 0.00
CA VAL A 212 2.79 -15.68 0.75
C VAL A 212 2.77 -17.03 1.46
N SER A 213 3.97 -17.56 1.74
CA SER A 213 4.14 -18.75 2.59
C SER A 213 3.94 -18.37 4.07
N PRO A 214 3.47 -19.31 4.92
CA PRO A 214 3.51 -19.14 6.37
C PRO A 214 4.90 -18.83 6.94
N ASP A 215 5.95 -19.25 6.25
CA ASP A 215 7.34 -19.02 6.65
C ASP A 215 7.94 -17.71 6.10
N SER A 216 7.15 -16.91 5.39
CA SER A 216 7.51 -15.52 5.01
C SER A 216 7.54 -14.63 6.25
N TYR A 217 8.19 -13.46 6.13
CA TYR A 217 8.43 -12.56 7.26
C TYR A 217 7.56 -11.31 7.21
N ILE A 218 7.22 -10.79 8.40
CA ILE A 218 6.59 -9.47 8.55
C ILE A 218 7.63 -8.40 8.26
N THR A 219 7.28 -7.47 7.37
CA THR A 219 8.15 -6.38 6.92
C THR A 219 7.50 -5.03 7.15
N LYS A 220 8.23 -3.94 6.95
CA LYS A 220 7.73 -2.55 7.04
C LYS A 220 6.52 -2.27 6.13
N THR A 221 6.28 -3.11 5.13
CA THR A 221 5.19 -2.96 4.15
C THR A 221 4.03 -3.91 4.36
N THR A 222 4.13 -4.85 5.30
CA THR A 222 3.04 -5.78 5.65
C THR A 222 1.94 -5.03 6.38
N LYS A 223 0.72 -4.98 5.84
CA LYS A 223 -0.41 -4.27 6.45
C LYS A 223 -1.53 -5.18 6.93
N GLY A 224 -1.63 -6.36 6.34
CA GLY A 224 -2.60 -7.35 6.75
C GLY A 224 -2.26 -8.73 6.23
N LEU A 225 -2.78 -9.74 6.91
CA LEU A 225 -2.71 -11.14 6.52
C LEU A 225 -4.14 -11.67 6.47
N ILE A 226 -4.55 -12.14 5.29
CA ILE A 226 -5.90 -12.68 5.07
C ILE A 226 -5.76 -14.17 4.77
N VAL A 227 -6.33 -14.98 5.64
CA VAL A 227 -6.38 -16.45 5.46
C VAL A 227 -7.66 -16.80 4.71
N LEU A 228 -7.54 -17.52 3.60
CA LEU A 228 -8.69 -18.01 2.83
C LEU A 228 -8.58 -19.52 2.61
N PRO A 229 -9.70 -20.26 2.66
CA PRO A 229 -9.71 -21.69 2.41
C PRO A 229 -9.29 -22.01 0.96
N GLU A 230 -8.66 -23.15 0.76
CA GLU A 230 -8.35 -23.66 -0.59
C GLU A 230 -9.63 -23.75 -1.43
N GLY A 231 -9.55 -23.35 -2.69
CA GLY A 231 -10.70 -23.33 -3.60
C GLY A 231 -11.54 -22.04 -3.56
N HIS A 232 -11.22 -21.11 -2.66
CA HIS A 232 -11.88 -19.79 -2.64
C HIS A 232 -11.79 -19.08 -4.00
N SER A 233 -12.88 -18.43 -4.44
CA SER A 233 -13.00 -17.78 -5.75
C SER A 233 -11.88 -16.78 -6.03
N LEU A 234 -11.51 -15.97 -5.03
CA LEU A 234 -10.42 -14.99 -5.12
C LEU A 234 -9.07 -15.67 -5.34
N LEU A 235 -8.77 -16.78 -4.66
CA LEU A 235 -7.52 -17.53 -4.84
C LEU A 235 -7.42 -18.14 -6.24
N ASN A 236 -8.53 -18.66 -6.76
CA ASN A 236 -8.60 -19.19 -8.14
C ASN A 236 -8.33 -18.08 -9.17
N SER A 237 -8.88 -16.88 -8.95
CA SER A 237 -8.59 -15.71 -9.78
C SER A 237 -7.11 -15.33 -9.72
N LEU A 238 -6.53 -15.24 -8.52
CA LEU A 238 -5.12 -14.89 -8.32
C LEU A 238 -4.16 -15.87 -9.00
N ASN A 239 -4.47 -17.16 -8.95
CA ASN A 239 -3.63 -18.24 -9.48
C ASN A 239 -3.85 -18.53 -10.98
N LYS A 240 -4.83 -17.89 -11.63
CA LYS A 240 -5.13 -18.14 -13.06
C LYS A 240 -3.90 -17.85 -13.94
N PRO A 241 -3.41 -18.82 -14.72
CA PRO A 241 -2.20 -18.66 -15.51
C PRO A 241 -2.42 -17.76 -16.73
N LEU A 242 -1.36 -17.09 -17.18
CA LEU A 242 -1.42 -16.07 -18.24
C LEU A 242 -1.90 -16.62 -19.59
N ASP A 243 -1.46 -17.83 -19.98
CA ASP A 243 -1.89 -18.48 -21.21
C ASP A 243 -3.39 -18.74 -21.25
N ARG A 244 -3.99 -19.09 -20.11
CA ARG A 244 -5.42 -19.23 -19.95
C ARG A 244 -6.13 -17.87 -20.06
N ILE A 245 -5.57 -16.83 -19.43
CA ILE A 245 -6.12 -15.47 -19.51
C ILE A 245 -6.13 -14.97 -20.96
N MET A 246 -5.07 -15.20 -21.71
CA MET A 246 -4.98 -14.81 -23.13
C MET A 246 -5.99 -15.57 -23.99
N ARG A 247 -6.16 -16.88 -23.79
CA ARG A 247 -7.18 -17.66 -24.49
C ARG A 247 -8.60 -17.19 -24.19
N ASP A 248 -8.89 -16.96 -22.89
CA ASP A 248 -10.20 -16.47 -22.49
C ASP A 248 -10.47 -15.06 -23.07
N ALA A 249 -9.45 -14.20 -23.15
CA ALA A 249 -9.54 -12.89 -23.79
C ALA A 249 -9.90 -12.99 -25.26
N ALA A 250 -9.27 -13.91 -25.99
CA ALA A 250 -9.51 -14.12 -27.43
C ALA A 250 -10.93 -14.65 -27.71
N ILE A 251 -11.45 -15.51 -26.83
CA ILE A 251 -12.74 -16.17 -27.05
C ILE A 251 -13.92 -15.31 -26.56
N ALA A 252 -13.78 -14.64 -25.41
CA ALA A 252 -14.90 -14.09 -24.68
C ALA A 252 -14.95 -12.56 -24.61
N CYS A 253 -13.89 -11.82 -24.99
CA CYS A 253 -13.90 -10.37 -24.92
C CYS A 253 -14.76 -9.75 -26.04
N MET A 254 -15.97 -9.34 -25.68
CA MET A 254 -16.91 -8.70 -26.61
C MET A 254 -16.71 -7.19 -26.79
N GLN A 255 -15.63 -6.61 -26.27
CA GLN A 255 -15.30 -5.17 -26.39
C GLN A 255 -16.38 -4.22 -25.86
N CYS A 256 -17.14 -4.62 -24.83
CA CYS A 256 -18.23 -3.82 -24.22
C CYS A 256 -17.75 -2.58 -23.46
N SER A 257 -16.45 -2.46 -23.20
CA SER A 257 -15.79 -1.31 -22.53
C SER A 257 -16.15 -1.10 -21.05
N LEU A 258 -16.91 -1.98 -20.38
CA LEU A 258 -17.24 -1.84 -18.95
C LEU A 258 -16.01 -1.73 -18.06
N CYS A 259 -14.88 -2.32 -18.45
CA CYS A 259 -13.62 -2.21 -17.75
C CYS A 259 -13.03 -0.78 -17.75
N ILE A 260 -13.44 0.11 -18.69
CA ILE A 260 -13.09 1.54 -18.67
C ILE A 260 -13.95 2.28 -17.65
N GLU A 261 -15.24 1.97 -17.60
CA GLU A 261 -16.19 2.69 -16.76
C GLU A 261 -15.79 2.70 -15.28
N VAL A 262 -15.22 1.59 -14.80
CA VAL A 262 -14.74 1.46 -13.42
C VAL A 262 -13.25 1.82 -13.24
N CYS A 263 -12.53 2.08 -14.34
CA CYS A 263 -11.09 2.30 -14.26
C CYS A 263 -10.78 3.66 -13.61
N PRO A 264 -10.09 3.70 -12.44
CA PRO A 264 -9.79 4.95 -11.75
C PRO A 264 -8.91 5.88 -12.60
N ARG A 265 -8.01 5.32 -13.41
CA ARG A 265 -7.15 6.11 -14.31
C ARG A 265 -7.95 6.73 -15.46
N ALA A 266 -8.84 5.97 -16.10
CA ALA A 266 -9.72 6.49 -17.15
C ALA A 266 -10.65 7.57 -16.58
N ASN A 267 -11.15 7.38 -15.37
CA ASN A 267 -12.01 8.34 -14.68
C ASN A 267 -11.27 9.63 -14.25
N LEU A 268 -9.95 9.60 -14.16
CA LEU A 268 -9.11 10.79 -14.04
C LEU A 268 -8.77 11.46 -15.39
N GLY A 269 -9.27 10.94 -16.50
CA GLY A 269 -9.00 11.46 -17.84
C GLY A 269 -7.75 10.87 -18.52
N HIS A 270 -7.12 9.87 -17.93
CA HIS A 270 -5.98 9.18 -18.54
C HIS A 270 -6.42 8.25 -19.67
N ARG A 271 -5.58 8.10 -20.70
CA ARG A 271 -5.88 7.32 -21.92
C ARG A 271 -5.77 5.79 -21.72
N LEU A 272 -5.99 5.29 -20.51
CA LEU A 272 -5.99 3.84 -20.24
C LEU A 272 -7.29 3.20 -20.70
N ALA A 273 -7.21 2.33 -21.69
CA ALA A 273 -8.33 1.59 -22.25
C ALA A 273 -8.10 0.06 -22.12
N PRO A 274 -8.45 -0.58 -20.99
CA PRO A 274 -8.18 -2.00 -20.75
C PRO A 274 -8.74 -2.92 -21.85
N HIS A 275 -9.90 -2.61 -22.45
CA HIS A 275 -10.48 -3.41 -23.53
C HIS A 275 -9.62 -3.41 -24.81
N LYS A 276 -8.90 -2.32 -25.13
CA LYS A 276 -7.96 -2.28 -26.25
C LYS A 276 -6.77 -3.22 -26.02
N LEU A 277 -6.25 -3.27 -24.80
CA LEU A 277 -5.18 -4.21 -24.43
C LEU A 277 -5.67 -5.67 -24.47
N MET A 278 -6.92 -5.94 -24.09
CA MET A 278 -7.55 -7.25 -24.27
C MET A 278 -7.65 -7.64 -25.74
N ARG A 279 -8.02 -6.70 -26.61
CA ARG A 279 -8.07 -6.92 -28.07
C ARG A 279 -6.69 -7.24 -28.64
N MET A 280 -5.67 -6.52 -28.19
CA MET A 280 -4.28 -6.80 -28.57
C MET A 280 -3.86 -8.23 -28.21
N ALA A 281 -4.18 -8.68 -26.99
CA ALA A 281 -3.89 -10.04 -26.55
C ALA A 281 -4.65 -11.09 -27.39
N ALA A 282 -5.90 -10.78 -27.78
CA ALA A 282 -6.74 -11.68 -28.56
C ALA A 282 -6.21 -11.91 -29.99
N TYR A 283 -5.74 -10.87 -30.63
CA TYR A 283 -5.36 -10.92 -32.06
C TYR A 283 -3.86 -10.98 -32.30
N GLY A 284 -3.03 -10.95 -31.25
CA GLY A 284 -1.56 -11.02 -31.37
C GLY A 284 -0.92 -9.87 -32.15
N SER A 285 -1.68 -8.81 -32.42
CA SER A 285 -1.22 -7.65 -33.17
C SER A 285 -1.46 -6.36 -32.42
N LEU A 286 -0.58 -5.37 -32.67
CA LEU A 286 -0.79 -4.01 -32.22
C LEU A 286 -2.03 -3.46 -32.94
N CYS A 287 -3.03 -3.02 -32.18
CA CYS A 287 -4.13 -2.26 -32.73
C CYS A 287 -3.62 -0.95 -33.35
N ASP A 288 -4.43 -0.32 -34.18
CA ASP A 288 -4.11 0.85 -35.02
C ASP A 288 -3.43 2.05 -34.34
N GLU A 289 -3.38 2.08 -33.02
CA GLU A 289 -2.74 3.12 -32.22
C GLU A 289 -1.38 2.63 -31.68
N LYS A 290 -0.29 3.23 -32.16
CA LYS A 290 1.09 2.93 -31.74
C LYS A 290 1.32 3.05 -30.22
N ASP A 291 0.53 3.90 -29.53
CA ASP A 291 0.66 4.16 -28.11
C ASP A 291 -0.13 3.20 -27.21
N THR A 292 -0.99 2.33 -27.76
CA THR A 292 -1.83 1.42 -26.99
C THR A 292 -1.03 0.53 -26.02
N PRO A 293 0.12 -0.08 -26.39
CA PRO A 293 0.92 -0.87 -25.46
C PRO A 293 1.45 -0.05 -24.28
N MET A 294 1.80 1.23 -24.52
CA MET A 294 2.32 2.13 -23.49
C MET A 294 1.29 2.46 -22.43
N ASN A 295 -0.02 2.38 -22.77
CA ASN A 295 -1.10 2.62 -21.79
C ASN A 295 -1.06 1.63 -20.62
N ALA A 296 -0.43 0.46 -20.78
CA ALA A 296 -0.21 -0.48 -19.69
C ALA A 296 0.54 0.16 -18.49
N TYR A 297 1.44 1.14 -18.73
CA TYR A 297 2.15 1.86 -17.69
C TYR A 297 1.23 2.70 -16.79
N LEU A 298 0.07 3.10 -17.27
CA LEU A 298 -0.91 3.89 -16.51
C LEU A 298 -1.70 3.02 -15.52
N CYS A 299 -1.69 1.69 -15.70
CA CYS A 299 -2.43 0.77 -14.84
C CYS A 299 -1.85 0.73 -13.43
N CYS A 300 -2.68 1.02 -12.42
CA CYS A 300 -2.33 0.91 -11.00
C CYS A 300 -2.53 -0.50 -10.41
N GLY A 301 -3.05 -1.44 -11.19
CA GLY A 301 -3.24 -2.82 -10.74
C GLY A 301 -4.40 -3.03 -9.74
N CYS A 302 -5.34 -2.10 -9.64
CA CYS A 302 -6.46 -2.13 -8.69
C CYS A 302 -7.49 -3.25 -8.92
N ARG A 303 -7.42 -3.98 -10.03
CA ARG A 303 -8.28 -5.13 -10.41
C ARG A 303 -9.75 -4.83 -10.68
N LEU A 304 -10.28 -3.64 -10.50
CA LEU A 304 -11.71 -3.36 -10.73
C LEU A 304 -12.21 -3.79 -12.11
N CYS A 305 -11.36 -3.71 -13.13
CA CYS A 305 -11.69 -4.14 -14.49
C CYS A 305 -12.05 -5.64 -14.61
N GLU A 306 -11.59 -6.49 -13.71
CA GLU A 306 -11.98 -7.88 -13.59
C GLU A 306 -13.42 -8.00 -13.07
N TYR A 307 -13.73 -7.29 -11.99
CA TYR A 307 -15.04 -7.35 -11.33
C TYR A 307 -16.16 -6.60 -12.08
N ALA A 308 -15.80 -5.70 -12.99
CA ALA A 308 -16.74 -5.10 -13.92
C ALA A 308 -16.95 -5.93 -15.20
N CYS A 309 -16.10 -6.91 -15.47
CA CYS A 309 -16.17 -7.72 -16.66
C CYS A 309 -17.24 -8.81 -16.54
N VAL A 310 -18.30 -8.73 -17.36
CA VAL A 310 -19.38 -9.73 -17.40
C VAL A 310 -18.92 -11.13 -17.80
N MET A 311 -17.71 -11.23 -18.38
CA MET A 311 -17.09 -12.48 -18.80
C MET A 311 -15.98 -12.95 -17.85
N ASN A 312 -15.84 -12.31 -16.68
CA ASN A 312 -14.80 -12.61 -15.68
C ASN A 312 -13.37 -12.66 -16.23
N LEU A 313 -13.07 -11.75 -17.18
CA LEU A 313 -11.73 -11.60 -17.75
C LEU A 313 -10.85 -10.74 -16.86
N GLN A 314 -9.52 -10.88 -17.00
CA GLN A 314 -8.53 -10.22 -16.14
C GLN A 314 -7.65 -9.21 -16.90
N PRO A 315 -8.19 -8.05 -17.33
CA PRO A 315 -7.40 -7.06 -18.08
C PRO A 315 -6.18 -6.56 -17.30
N TRP A 316 -6.28 -6.43 -15.98
CA TRP A 316 -5.20 -5.97 -15.12
C TRP A 316 -3.95 -6.86 -15.17
N LYS A 317 -4.13 -8.20 -15.28
CA LYS A 317 -2.98 -9.13 -15.41
C LYS A 317 -2.28 -8.98 -16.75
N LEU A 318 -3.03 -8.78 -17.84
CA LEU A 318 -2.44 -8.49 -19.15
C LEU A 318 -1.69 -7.17 -19.13
N ASN A 319 -2.25 -6.12 -18.51
CA ASN A 319 -1.58 -4.83 -18.33
C ASN A 319 -0.27 -4.99 -17.53
N GLY A 320 -0.31 -5.71 -16.40
CA GLY A 320 0.86 -5.97 -15.57
C GLY A 320 1.94 -6.75 -16.29
N ASN A 321 1.56 -7.78 -17.05
CA ASN A 321 2.49 -8.57 -17.87
C ASN A 321 3.13 -7.74 -18.98
N LEU A 322 2.33 -6.99 -19.72
CA LEU A 322 2.82 -6.10 -20.78
C LEU A 322 3.76 -5.03 -20.23
N LYS A 323 3.43 -4.41 -19.11
CA LYS A 323 4.32 -3.48 -18.39
C LYS A 323 5.67 -4.13 -18.04
N GLY A 324 5.64 -5.39 -17.59
CA GLY A 324 6.85 -6.17 -17.30
C GLY A 324 7.69 -6.45 -18.56
N ILE A 325 7.05 -6.82 -19.67
CA ILE A 325 7.71 -7.04 -20.97
C ILE A 325 8.36 -5.74 -21.47
N LEU A 326 7.63 -4.64 -21.49
CA LEU A 326 8.13 -3.34 -21.92
C LEU A 326 9.35 -2.91 -21.07
N GLY A 327 9.26 -3.05 -19.73
CA GLY A 327 10.37 -2.73 -18.84
C GLY A 327 11.62 -3.58 -19.07
N LYS A 328 11.47 -4.91 -19.26
CA LYS A 328 12.60 -5.82 -19.60
C LYS A 328 13.28 -5.46 -20.91
N ASN A 329 12.53 -4.93 -21.87
CA ASN A 329 13.08 -4.47 -23.16
C ASN A 329 13.59 -3.01 -23.12
N GLY A 330 13.70 -2.40 -21.95
CA GLY A 330 14.18 -1.03 -21.79
C GLY A 330 13.25 0.05 -22.33
N ILE A 331 12.02 -0.31 -22.72
CA ILE A 331 11.01 0.63 -23.20
C ILE A 331 10.40 1.35 -22.01
N ARG A 332 10.64 2.66 -21.92
CA ARG A 332 10.15 3.49 -20.82
C ARG A 332 8.81 4.14 -21.18
N ASN A 333 8.04 4.46 -20.14
CA ASN A 333 6.82 5.25 -20.31
C ASN A 333 7.15 6.65 -20.88
N ASN A 334 6.58 6.95 -22.05
CA ASN A 334 6.72 8.25 -22.72
C ASN A 334 5.40 9.06 -22.72
N LEU A 335 4.35 8.54 -22.09
CA LEU A 335 3.06 9.20 -21.98
C LEU A 335 3.18 10.40 -21.04
N LYS A 336 2.75 11.57 -21.50
CA LYS A 336 2.83 12.83 -20.76
C LYS A 336 1.55 13.65 -20.89
N ASN A 337 0.43 13.03 -21.28
CA ASN A 337 -0.84 13.76 -21.33
C ASN A 337 -1.21 14.24 -19.93
N ALA A 338 -1.59 15.50 -19.82
CA ALA A 338 -2.01 16.13 -18.59
C ALA A 338 -3.48 16.56 -18.74
N PRO A 339 -4.43 15.71 -18.33
CA PRO A 339 -5.84 16.09 -18.36
C PRO A 339 -6.07 17.33 -17.48
N GLU A 340 -6.80 18.32 -17.99
CA GLU A 340 -7.16 19.52 -17.23
C GLU A 340 -8.19 19.23 -16.14
N ALA A 341 -9.07 18.25 -16.38
CA ALA A 341 -10.12 17.86 -15.45
C ALA A 341 -10.37 16.34 -15.51
N PRO A 342 -10.89 15.75 -14.43
CA PRO A 342 -11.35 14.37 -14.44
C PRO A 342 -12.61 14.22 -15.29
N HIS A 343 -12.98 12.93 -15.59
CA HIS A 343 -14.21 12.64 -16.31
C HIS A 343 -15.44 13.24 -15.57
N PRO A 344 -16.35 13.96 -16.27
CA PRO A 344 -17.46 14.69 -15.61
C PRO A 344 -18.41 13.78 -14.82
N PHE A 345 -18.58 12.50 -15.23
CA PHE A 345 -19.39 11.50 -14.54
C PHE A 345 -18.58 10.58 -13.63
N ARG A 346 -17.36 10.97 -13.20
CA ARG A 346 -16.48 10.17 -12.36
C ARG A 346 -17.17 9.69 -11.08
N GLU A 347 -17.95 10.54 -10.44
CA GLU A 347 -18.63 10.20 -9.18
C GLU A 347 -19.66 9.08 -9.34
N LEU A 348 -20.38 9.05 -10.45
CA LEU A 348 -21.37 8.00 -10.77
C LEU A 348 -20.69 6.66 -11.12
N LYS A 349 -19.40 6.68 -11.45
CA LYS A 349 -18.60 5.50 -11.82
C LYS A 349 -17.80 4.92 -10.66
N ARG A 350 -17.90 5.51 -9.45
CA ARG A 350 -17.26 4.99 -8.24
C ARG A 350 -17.81 3.62 -7.90
N TYR A 351 -16.91 2.71 -7.55
CA TYR A 351 -17.28 1.33 -7.21
C TYR A 351 -17.44 1.19 -5.69
N PRO A 352 -18.67 0.90 -5.17
CA PRO A 352 -18.91 0.81 -3.74
C PRO A 352 -18.14 -0.35 -3.08
N VAL A 353 -17.52 -0.11 -1.92
CA VAL A 353 -16.72 -1.12 -1.21
C VAL A 353 -17.53 -2.33 -0.79
N HIS A 354 -18.76 -2.14 -0.28
CA HIS A 354 -19.62 -3.26 0.12
C HIS A 354 -19.97 -4.19 -1.06
N LYS A 355 -20.23 -3.62 -2.24
CA LYS A 355 -20.45 -4.41 -3.47
C LYS A 355 -19.20 -5.19 -3.86
N LEU A 356 -18.01 -4.59 -3.66
CA LEU A 356 -16.75 -5.26 -3.93
C LEU A 356 -16.54 -6.44 -2.97
N ILE A 357 -16.76 -6.25 -1.66
CA ILE A 357 -16.65 -7.31 -0.66
C ILE A 357 -17.56 -8.50 -1.03
N HIS A 358 -18.81 -8.22 -1.39
CA HIS A 358 -19.75 -9.24 -1.84
C HIS A 358 -19.26 -9.99 -3.10
N GLN A 359 -18.78 -9.28 -4.11
CA GLN A 359 -18.25 -9.90 -5.33
C GLN A 359 -16.97 -10.72 -5.11
N LEU A 360 -16.21 -10.39 -4.07
CA LEU A 360 -15.02 -11.12 -3.66
C LEU A 360 -15.36 -12.36 -2.82
N ASP A 361 -16.63 -12.58 -2.47
CA ASP A 361 -17.08 -13.64 -1.57
C ASP A 361 -16.43 -13.53 -0.18
N LEU A 362 -16.34 -12.29 0.32
CA LEU A 362 -15.64 -11.96 1.57
C LEU A 362 -16.58 -11.44 2.67
N ASP A 363 -17.91 -11.46 2.49
CA ASP A 363 -18.89 -10.91 3.45
C ASP A 363 -18.72 -11.52 4.85
N VAL A 364 -18.45 -12.82 4.93
CA VAL A 364 -18.30 -13.56 6.20
C VAL A 364 -17.01 -13.17 6.96
N TYR A 365 -16.05 -12.55 6.27
CA TYR A 365 -14.77 -12.10 6.83
C TYR A 365 -14.72 -10.59 7.09
N ASP A 366 -15.77 -9.84 6.74
CA ASP A 366 -15.86 -8.40 6.96
C ASP A 366 -16.28 -8.10 8.42
N VAL A 367 -15.35 -8.31 9.33
CA VAL A 367 -15.52 -8.21 10.78
C VAL A 367 -14.64 -7.11 11.37
N PRO A 368 -14.90 -6.64 12.61
CA PRO A 368 -14.22 -5.49 13.22
C PRO A 368 -12.69 -5.61 13.35
N ALA A 369 -12.13 -6.76 13.67
CA ALA A 369 -10.69 -6.99 13.92
C ALA A 369 -10.03 -5.92 14.82
N PRO A 370 -10.43 -5.82 16.11
CA PRO A 370 -10.01 -4.76 17.03
C PRO A 370 -8.50 -4.76 17.25
N LEU A 371 -7.95 -3.57 17.55
CA LEU A 371 -6.52 -3.39 17.86
C LEU A 371 -6.18 -4.02 19.22
N ASP A 372 -5.16 -4.86 19.21
CA ASP A 372 -4.54 -5.48 20.38
C ASP A 372 -3.05 -5.11 20.39
N GLU A 373 -2.67 -4.18 21.25
CA GLU A 373 -1.28 -3.74 21.45
C GLU A 373 -0.56 -4.55 22.54
N THR A 374 -1.05 -5.74 22.90
CA THR A 374 -0.35 -6.64 23.84
C THR A 374 1.03 -6.98 23.27
N PRO A 375 2.12 -6.69 24.02
CA PRO A 375 3.47 -6.92 23.51
C PRO A 375 3.71 -8.38 23.16
N TYR A 376 4.21 -8.63 21.97
CA TYR A 376 4.66 -9.95 21.55
C TYR A 376 6.18 -10.04 21.65
N VAL A 377 6.67 -11.02 22.43
CA VAL A 377 8.10 -11.26 22.64
C VAL A 377 8.57 -12.35 21.67
N ALA A 378 9.23 -11.93 20.59
CA ALA A 378 9.81 -12.86 19.64
C ALA A 378 11.15 -13.43 20.14
N LYS A 379 11.36 -14.73 19.96
CA LYS A 379 12.64 -15.40 20.27
C LYS A 379 13.66 -15.29 19.15
N LYS A 380 13.20 -15.12 17.94
CA LYS A 380 14.00 -15.04 16.73
C LYS A 380 13.30 -14.16 15.71
N VAL A 381 14.07 -13.33 15.01
CA VAL A 381 13.57 -12.57 13.87
C VAL A 381 14.52 -12.72 12.68
N THR A 382 13.94 -12.68 11.48
CA THR A 382 14.69 -12.62 10.23
C THR A 382 14.31 -11.33 9.52
N LEU A 383 15.27 -10.43 9.34
CA LEU A 383 15.07 -9.10 8.77
C LEU A 383 15.52 -9.09 7.31
N PRO A 384 14.62 -9.16 6.33
CA PRO A 384 14.97 -9.04 4.92
C PRO A 384 15.63 -7.68 4.65
N LEU A 385 16.69 -7.65 3.86
CA LEU A 385 17.40 -6.43 3.48
C LEU A 385 16.60 -5.59 2.46
N ARG A 386 15.68 -6.20 1.76
CA ARG A 386 14.77 -5.54 0.82
C ARG A 386 13.35 -5.43 1.39
N GLN A 387 13.07 -4.38 2.16
CA GLN A 387 11.76 -4.08 2.72
C GLN A 387 11.12 -2.82 2.10
N HIS A 388 11.69 -2.28 1.01
CA HIS A 388 11.33 -0.99 0.43
C HIS A 388 11.66 -0.93 -1.05
N VAL A 389 11.20 0.12 -1.72
CA VAL A 389 11.55 0.42 -3.11
C VAL A 389 13.00 0.89 -3.19
N GLY A 390 13.71 0.43 -4.20
CA GLY A 390 15.10 0.79 -4.44
C GLY A 390 16.08 -0.36 -4.21
N ALA A 391 17.31 -0.04 -3.85
CA ALA A 391 18.35 -1.02 -3.54
C ALA A 391 18.08 -1.66 -2.16
N PRO A 392 18.43 -2.95 -1.94
CA PRO A 392 18.43 -3.53 -0.61
C PRO A 392 19.38 -2.74 0.31
N ALA A 393 19.08 -2.71 1.61
CA ALA A 393 19.99 -2.16 2.60
C ALA A 393 21.24 -3.04 2.70
N GLN A 394 22.35 -2.45 3.10
CA GLN A 394 23.62 -3.16 3.27
C GLN A 394 23.84 -3.50 4.75
N PRO A 395 24.12 -4.77 5.11
CA PRO A 395 24.46 -5.12 6.49
C PRO A 395 25.60 -4.29 7.05
N CYS A 396 25.46 -3.85 8.31
CA CYS A 396 26.49 -3.16 9.08
C CYS A 396 26.79 -3.87 10.41
N VAL A 397 26.39 -5.13 10.54
CA VAL A 397 26.69 -6.05 11.64
C VAL A 397 27.31 -7.33 11.09
N GLU A 398 28.04 -8.05 11.97
CA GLU A 398 28.70 -9.31 11.64
C GLU A 398 28.10 -10.47 12.46
N LEU A 399 28.38 -11.70 12.02
CA LEU A 399 27.98 -12.91 12.74
C LEU A 399 28.58 -12.89 14.16
N GLY A 400 27.74 -13.11 15.17
CA GLY A 400 28.13 -13.12 16.58
C GLY A 400 28.00 -11.77 17.30
N ASP A 401 27.69 -10.70 16.60
CA ASP A 401 27.43 -9.40 17.22
C ASP A 401 26.22 -9.47 18.16
N THR A 402 26.29 -8.80 19.30
CA THR A 402 25.16 -8.57 20.19
C THR A 402 24.54 -7.23 19.88
N VAL A 403 23.23 -7.21 19.65
CA VAL A 403 22.49 -5.99 19.32
C VAL A 403 21.33 -5.79 20.29
N GLU A 404 21.05 -4.53 20.62
CA GLU A 404 19.84 -4.15 21.35
C GLU A 404 18.70 -3.83 20.37
N GLU A 405 17.46 -3.95 20.82
CA GLU A 405 16.30 -3.49 20.04
C GLU A 405 16.49 -2.02 19.67
N GLY A 406 16.27 -1.69 18.40
CA GLY A 406 16.48 -0.35 17.86
C GLY A 406 17.90 -0.11 17.33
N ALA A 407 18.86 -1.00 17.54
CA ALA A 407 20.21 -0.86 16.97
C ALA A 407 20.17 -0.94 15.44
N LEU A 408 20.98 -0.11 14.76
CA LEU A 408 21.12 -0.14 13.32
C LEU A 408 21.84 -1.44 12.87
N VAL A 409 21.19 -2.26 12.06
CA VAL A 409 21.74 -3.54 11.57
C VAL A 409 22.00 -3.55 10.07
N ALA A 410 21.31 -2.69 9.30
CA ALA A 410 21.64 -2.48 7.90
C ALA A 410 21.40 -1.02 7.49
N CYS A 411 22.31 -0.47 6.70
CA CYS A 411 22.32 0.94 6.33
C CYS A 411 22.02 1.17 4.84
N ILE A 412 21.69 2.41 4.51
CA ILE A 412 21.49 2.87 3.13
C ILE A 412 22.82 2.77 2.37
N PRO A 413 22.94 2.04 1.25
CA PRO A 413 24.13 2.04 0.41
C PRO A 413 24.40 3.43 -0.16
N GLU A 414 25.68 3.74 -0.39
CA GLU A 414 26.09 5.05 -0.90
C GLU A 414 25.34 5.43 -2.20
N LYS A 415 24.74 6.61 -2.23
CA LYS A 415 23.99 7.17 -3.36
C LYS A 415 22.81 6.33 -3.86
N ALA A 416 22.35 5.36 -3.07
CA ALA A 416 21.21 4.52 -3.43
C ALA A 416 19.88 5.02 -2.83
N LEU A 417 18.78 4.79 -3.55
CA LEU A 417 17.44 4.87 -2.98
C LEU A 417 17.25 3.65 -2.07
N SER A 418 17.21 3.84 -0.76
CA SER A 418 17.12 2.76 0.23
C SER A 418 16.63 3.31 1.57
N ALA A 419 16.54 2.47 2.61
CA ALA A 419 16.20 2.87 3.97
C ALA A 419 16.93 1.98 4.99
N ASN A 420 17.28 2.57 6.14
CA ASN A 420 17.90 1.86 7.25
C ASN A 420 17.00 0.74 7.80
N ILE A 421 17.62 -0.31 8.33
CA ILE A 421 16.94 -1.43 9.02
C ILE A 421 17.54 -1.55 10.42
N HIS A 422 16.67 -1.74 11.41
CA HIS A 422 17.03 -1.82 12.82
C HIS A 422 16.66 -3.18 13.39
N ALA A 423 17.38 -3.62 14.41
CA ALA A 423 17.06 -4.79 15.18
C ALA A 423 15.67 -4.62 15.81
N SER A 424 14.76 -5.55 15.55
CA SER A 424 13.40 -5.52 16.10
C SER A 424 13.29 -6.26 17.45
N ILE A 425 14.35 -6.91 17.88
CA ILE A 425 14.53 -7.51 19.22
C ILE A 425 15.99 -7.37 19.63
N SER A 426 16.25 -7.41 20.94
CA SER A 426 17.61 -7.57 21.46
C SER A 426 18.05 -9.04 21.34
N GLY A 427 19.33 -9.28 21.03
CA GLY A 427 19.87 -10.63 20.90
C GLY A 427 21.19 -10.70 20.16
N THR A 428 21.57 -11.91 19.75
CA THR A 428 22.80 -12.16 18.99
C THR A 428 22.49 -12.36 17.52
N VAL A 429 23.33 -11.77 16.66
CA VAL A 429 23.27 -11.98 15.20
C VAL A 429 23.77 -13.39 14.88
N THR A 430 22.88 -14.26 14.47
CA THR A 430 23.19 -15.69 14.21
C THR A 430 23.40 -16.00 12.73
N GLU A 431 23.00 -15.10 11.83
CA GLU A 431 23.23 -15.26 10.39
C GLU A 431 23.20 -13.89 9.70
N VAL A 432 24.10 -13.69 8.75
CA VAL A 432 24.16 -12.50 7.86
C VAL A 432 24.35 -12.98 6.44
N THR A 433 23.44 -12.63 5.55
CA THR A 433 23.48 -12.97 4.13
C THR A 433 23.33 -11.74 3.26
N GLY A 434 23.39 -11.90 1.94
CA GLY A 434 23.07 -10.83 0.99
C GLY A 434 21.59 -10.45 0.93
N ASP A 435 20.70 -11.24 1.55
CA ASP A 435 19.26 -11.07 1.47
C ASP A 435 18.59 -10.75 2.82
N TYR A 436 19.17 -11.21 3.95
CA TYR A 436 18.58 -11.02 5.29
C TYR A 436 19.63 -11.12 6.41
N ILE A 437 19.23 -10.65 7.59
CA ILE A 437 19.93 -10.80 8.87
C ILE A 437 19.03 -11.54 9.85
N VAL A 438 19.59 -12.50 10.61
CA VAL A 438 18.87 -13.22 11.66
C VAL A 438 19.39 -12.82 13.03
N ILE A 439 18.45 -12.46 13.93
CA ILE A 439 18.74 -12.13 15.34
C ILE A 439 17.98 -13.13 16.23
N GLN A 440 18.66 -13.66 17.22
CA GLN A 440 18.11 -14.59 18.19
C GLN A 440 18.30 -14.03 19.60
N ALA A 441 17.19 -13.94 20.37
CA ALA A 441 17.16 -13.47 21.77
C ALA A 441 17.82 -14.46 22.73
#